data_c3232d354a32a8df4eeb3c1ee7d297cf
#
_entry.id   c3232d354a32a8df4eeb3c1ee7d297cf
#
_cell.length_a   1.000
_cell.length_b   1.000
_cell.length_c   1.000
_cell.angle_alpha   90.00
_cell.angle_beta   90.00
_cell.angle_gamma   90.00
#
_symmetry.space_group_name_H-M   'P 1'
#
loop_
_entity.id
_entity.type
_entity.pdbx_description
1 polymer ?
#
loop_
_entity_poly.entity_id
_entity_poly.type
_entity_poly.pdbx_seq_one_letter_code
_entity_poly.pdbx_strand_id
1 'polypeptide(L)'
;MRNKLAMVVFGAGLSLQAWASDIAGVQPWLEKMHQAAHMLNYEGTFVYGQQDQLSSIRIIHSVSEAGERERLISMDGTGREVLRDGDRVTCIYPDSQSVMVEKSRPRAKYPPTFPVEIGELNNHYRLSLAGKDKVAGEPTQKILIEPRDNLRYGHLLWVHEKTGLLLKTNLLNERNKPVEQFMFTQIIFLDDVPEDALEPDINKEDFTWYEASDNPQSAEAEQRSEWYIATLPPGFKQDMSRMHRIPNSVMPVEHRVYSDGLASVSVFIEKDDNKSSDNLFGGSHMGAVNAHGRNLNGYHVTVVGEVPQATVKMIGESVHYRELP
;
A
#
# COMPACT_ATOMS: atom_id res chain seq x y z
N MET A 1 49.39 -46.03 -46.53
CA MET A 1 49.31 -44.71 -45.91
C MET A 1 47.84 -44.48 -45.52
N ARG A 2 47.54 -44.59 -44.20
CA ARG A 2 46.17 -44.50 -43.70
C ARG A 2 46.06 -43.21 -42.92
N ASN A 3 45.37 -42.17 -43.44
CA ASN A 3 45.04 -40.95 -42.76
C ASN A 3 43.92 -41.18 -41.70
N LYS A 4 44.22 -40.94 -40.47
CA LYS A 4 43.23 -40.88 -39.38
C LYS A 4 42.69 -39.45 -39.27
N LEU A 5 41.44 -39.26 -39.58
CA LEU A 5 40.73 -38.01 -39.38
C LEU A 5 40.26 -37.95 -37.93
N ALA A 6 40.80 -37.00 -37.12
CA ALA A 6 40.37 -36.79 -35.77
C ALA A 6 39.21 -35.80 -35.78
N MET A 7 38.04 -36.27 -35.33
CA MET A 7 36.82 -35.50 -35.19
C MET A 7 36.84 -34.79 -33.79
N VAL A 8 37.03 -33.48 -33.76
CA VAL A 8 36.93 -32.68 -32.55
C VAL A 8 35.47 -32.30 -32.35
N VAL A 9 34.82 -32.87 -31.34
CA VAL A 9 33.46 -32.49 -30.89
C VAL A 9 33.59 -31.30 -29.99
N PHE A 10 33.18 -30.11 -30.48
CA PHE A 10 33.02 -28.91 -29.67
C PHE A 10 31.69 -29.02 -28.91
N GLY A 11 31.73 -29.40 -27.66
CA GLY A 11 30.58 -29.34 -26.73
C GLY A 11 30.27 -27.88 -26.35
N ALA A 12 29.29 -27.27 -26.97
CA ALA A 12 28.74 -25.99 -26.51
C ALA A 12 27.95 -26.23 -25.21
N GLY A 13 28.59 -26.02 -24.09
CA GLY A 13 27.91 -25.96 -22.79
C GLY A 13 27.00 -24.75 -22.74
N LEU A 14 25.71 -24.95 -22.94
CA LEU A 14 24.66 -23.97 -22.57
C LEU A 14 24.63 -23.89 -21.05
N SER A 15 25.32 -22.89 -20.48
CA SER A 15 25.14 -22.48 -19.10
C SER A 15 23.74 -21.87 -18.99
N LEU A 16 22.77 -22.67 -18.58
CA LEU A 16 21.52 -22.20 -17.96
C LEU A 16 21.92 -21.48 -16.70
N GLN A 17 22.07 -20.15 -16.78
CA GLN A 17 22.09 -19.31 -15.58
C GLN A 17 20.69 -19.42 -14.96
N ALA A 18 20.58 -20.29 -13.97
CA ALA A 18 19.43 -20.32 -13.08
C ALA A 18 19.37 -18.94 -12.41
N TRP A 19 18.35 -18.18 -12.74
CA TRP A 19 17.97 -16.96 -12.02
C TRP A 19 17.38 -17.39 -10.68
N ALA A 20 18.24 -17.79 -9.74
CA ALA A 20 17.86 -17.92 -8.36
C ALA A 20 17.50 -16.52 -7.88
N SER A 21 16.32 -16.36 -7.27
CA SER A 21 15.97 -15.13 -6.57
C SER A 21 17.08 -14.87 -5.54
N ASP A 22 17.81 -13.76 -5.68
CA ASP A 22 18.92 -13.43 -4.78
C ASP A 22 18.37 -12.80 -3.50
N ILE A 23 17.60 -13.60 -2.76
CA ILE A 23 16.99 -13.18 -1.49
C ILE A 23 18.08 -12.72 -0.51
N ALA A 24 19.22 -13.40 -0.49
CA ALA A 24 20.32 -13.06 0.39
C ALA A 24 20.87 -11.65 0.09
N GLY A 25 20.82 -11.21 -1.17
CA GLY A 25 21.22 -9.87 -1.56
C GLY A 25 20.16 -8.79 -1.28
N VAL A 26 18.87 -9.15 -1.25
CA VAL A 26 17.76 -8.20 -1.07
C VAL A 26 17.41 -7.99 0.42
N GLN A 27 17.46 -9.06 1.23
CA GLN A 27 17.08 -9.03 2.65
C GLN A 27 17.71 -7.86 3.44
N PRO A 28 19.03 -7.59 3.35
CA PRO A 28 19.64 -6.48 4.10
C PRO A 28 19.08 -5.10 3.70
N TRP A 29 18.63 -4.95 2.46
CA TRP A 29 18.04 -3.70 1.99
C TRP A 29 16.64 -3.47 2.54
N LEU A 30 15.82 -4.52 2.65
CA LEU A 30 14.47 -4.40 3.24
C LEU A 30 14.56 -4.15 4.75
N GLU A 31 15.50 -4.78 5.45
CA GLU A 31 15.79 -4.50 6.86
C GLU A 31 16.21 -3.04 7.05
N LYS A 32 17.13 -2.56 6.19
CA LYS A 32 17.60 -1.18 6.22
C LYS A 32 16.46 -0.18 5.92
N MET A 33 15.57 -0.49 4.96
CA MET A 33 14.38 0.31 4.67
C MET A 33 13.45 0.41 5.88
N HIS A 34 13.20 -0.72 6.55
CA HIS A 34 12.35 -0.75 7.74
C HIS A 34 12.92 0.12 8.86
N GLN A 35 14.23 0.01 9.13
CA GLN A 35 14.90 0.85 10.12
C GLN A 35 14.83 2.32 9.75
N ALA A 36 15.10 2.66 8.48
CA ALA A 36 15.08 4.03 8.00
C ALA A 36 13.72 4.71 8.17
N ALA A 37 12.63 3.97 7.93
CA ALA A 37 11.27 4.48 8.06
C ALA A 37 10.88 4.88 9.49
N HIS A 38 11.60 4.36 10.51
CA HIS A 38 11.28 4.57 11.93
C HIS A 38 12.37 5.28 12.73
N MET A 39 13.53 5.59 12.13
CA MET A 39 14.68 6.12 12.88
C MET A 39 15.28 7.40 12.30
N LEU A 40 14.85 7.85 11.13
CA LEU A 40 15.45 8.98 10.46
C LEU A 40 14.67 10.26 10.67
N ASN A 41 15.41 11.35 10.91
CA ASN A 41 14.90 12.71 10.80
C ASN A 41 15.17 13.22 9.40
N TYR A 42 14.14 13.69 8.71
CA TYR A 42 14.30 14.25 7.37
C TYR A 42 13.18 15.21 7.01
N GLU A 43 13.51 16.08 6.06
CA GLU A 43 12.56 16.94 5.37
C GLU A 43 12.71 16.72 3.87
N GLY A 44 11.62 16.73 3.13
CA GLY A 44 11.65 16.57 1.70
C GLY A 44 10.39 16.98 1.01
N THR A 45 10.46 17.01 -0.33
CA THR A 45 9.30 17.15 -1.20
C THR A 45 9.24 15.93 -2.10
N PHE A 46 8.09 15.31 -2.20
CA PHE A 46 7.85 14.22 -3.11
C PHE A 46 6.66 14.48 -4.02
N VAL A 47 6.65 13.82 -5.15
CA VAL A 47 5.49 13.74 -6.04
C VAL A 47 4.88 12.35 -5.94
N TYR A 48 3.55 12.34 -5.90
CA TYR A 48 2.75 11.15 -6.01
C TYR A 48 1.94 11.22 -7.30
N GLY A 49 2.10 10.21 -8.14
CA GLY A 49 1.46 10.14 -9.45
C GLY A 49 0.58 8.91 -9.59
N GLN A 50 -0.65 9.12 -10.02
CA GLN A 50 -1.62 8.07 -10.30
C GLN A 50 -2.40 8.44 -11.56
N GLN A 51 -2.33 7.64 -12.62
CA GLN A 51 -2.87 8.01 -13.95
C GLN A 51 -2.33 9.36 -14.44
N ASP A 52 -3.23 10.30 -14.77
CA ASP A 52 -2.89 11.63 -15.26
C ASP A 52 -2.84 12.68 -14.12
N GLN A 53 -2.94 12.26 -12.87
CA GLN A 53 -2.88 13.14 -11.70
C GLN A 53 -1.52 13.07 -11.03
N LEU A 54 -0.98 14.24 -10.74
CA LEU A 54 0.25 14.41 -9.96
C LEU A 54 -0.08 15.31 -8.76
N SER A 55 0.41 14.93 -7.60
CA SER A 55 0.34 15.74 -6.39
C SER A 55 1.73 15.91 -5.82
N SER A 56 2.06 17.12 -5.41
CA SER A 56 3.32 17.47 -4.76
C SER A 56 3.08 17.69 -3.27
N ILE A 57 3.86 17.04 -2.44
CA ILE A 57 3.68 17.02 -0.99
C ILE A 57 5.02 17.24 -0.31
N ARG A 58 5.09 18.23 0.59
CA ARG A 58 6.20 18.39 1.52
C ARG A 58 6.00 17.51 2.72
N ILE A 59 7.03 16.80 3.15
CA ILE A 59 7.05 15.96 4.35
C ILE A 59 8.13 16.42 5.30
N ILE A 60 7.80 16.45 6.60
CA ILE A 60 8.73 16.61 7.70
C ILE A 60 8.52 15.39 8.60
N HIS A 61 9.58 14.62 8.83
CA HIS A 61 9.55 13.41 9.64
C HIS A 61 10.55 13.52 10.78
N SER A 62 10.10 13.27 11.98
CA SER A 62 10.87 13.36 13.21
C SER A 62 10.71 12.12 14.07
N VAL A 63 11.82 11.65 14.59
CA VAL A 63 11.89 10.60 15.60
C VAL A 63 12.68 11.13 16.79
N SER A 64 12.05 11.14 17.95
CA SER A 64 12.63 11.62 19.21
C SER A 64 12.29 10.67 20.37
N GLU A 65 12.71 11.00 21.58
CA GLU A 65 12.28 10.26 22.79
C GLU A 65 10.76 10.30 23.00
N ALA A 66 10.06 11.32 22.47
CA ALA A 66 8.60 11.44 22.53
C ALA A 66 7.88 10.53 21.54
N GLY A 67 8.60 9.96 20.57
CA GLY A 67 8.05 9.08 19.54
C GLY A 67 8.26 9.58 18.11
N GLU A 68 7.57 8.93 17.16
CA GLU A 68 7.58 9.25 15.73
C GLU A 68 6.48 10.27 15.43
N ARG A 69 6.84 11.37 14.76
CA ARG A 69 5.91 12.43 14.31
C ARG A 69 6.16 12.76 12.85
N GLU A 70 5.09 13.07 12.13
CA GLU A 70 5.12 13.36 10.72
C GLU A 70 4.16 14.51 10.38
N ARG A 71 4.61 15.44 9.54
CA ARG A 71 3.77 16.49 8.95
C ARG A 71 3.85 16.43 7.43
N LEU A 72 2.70 16.28 6.79
CA LEU A 72 2.54 16.28 5.35
C LEU A 72 1.76 17.53 4.94
N ILE A 73 2.27 18.27 3.97
CA ILE A 73 1.66 19.53 3.50
C ILE A 73 1.46 19.41 1.99
N SER A 74 0.21 19.49 1.52
CA SER A 74 -0.08 19.57 0.09
C SER A 74 0.48 20.87 -0.48
N MET A 75 1.23 20.76 -1.57
CA MET A 75 1.87 21.89 -2.25
C MET A 75 1.08 22.36 -3.46
N ASP A 76 0.04 21.63 -3.84
CA ASP A 76 -0.84 21.91 -4.98
C ASP A 76 -2.30 21.59 -4.65
N GLY A 77 -3.22 22.07 -5.49
CA GLY A 77 -4.65 21.84 -5.37
C GLY A 77 -5.26 22.47 -4.11
N THR A 78 -6.25 21.78 -3.54
CA THR A 78 -6.91 22.17 -2.29
C THR A 78 -5.95 21.99 -1.12
N GLY A 79 -5.73 23.03 -0.33
CA GLY A 79 -4.84 23.01 0.81
C GLY A 79 -5.23 21.88 1.79
N ARG A 80 -4.26 21.03 2.12
CA ARG A 80 -4.44 19.95 3.08
C ARG A 80 -3.15 19.71 3.85
N GLU A 81 -3.28 19.61 5.17
CA GLU A 81 -2.18 19.14 6.01
C GLU A 81 -2.59 17.86 6.75
N VAL A 82 -1.64 16.95 6.94
CA VAL A 82 -1.81 15.75 7.74
C VAL A 82 -0.69 15.68 8.76
N LEU A 83 -1.07 15.65 10.03
CA LEU A 83 -0.14 15.43 11.12
C LEU A 83 -0.35 14.04 11.68
N ARG A 84 0.76 13.33 11.92
CA ARG A 84 0.78 12.07 12.65
C ARG A 84 1.57 12.24 13.94
N ASP A 85 1.03 11.72 15.00
CA ASP A 85 1.67 11.67 16.30
C ASP A 85 1.35 10.31 16.92
N GLY A 86 2.28 9.38 16.80
CA GLY A 86 2.06 7.98 17.13
C GLY A 86 0.88 7.36 16.37
N ASP A 87 -0.17 6.99 17.08
CA ASP A 87 -1.39 6.40 16.51
C ASP A 87 -2.49 7.44 16.16
N ARG A 88 -2.25 8.71 16.41
CA ARG A 88 -3.19 9.79 16.10
C ARG A 88 -2.88 10.43 14.76
N VAL A 89 -3.90 10.59 13.92
CA VAL A 89 -3.83 11.33 12.66
C VAL A 89 -4.78 12.50 12.71
N THR A 90 -4.26 13.70 12.43
CA THR A 90 -5.03 14.92 12.33
C THR A 90 -4.97 15.44 10.90
N CYS A 91 -6.10 15.45 10.22
CA CYS A 91 -6.24 16.01 8.87
C CYS A 91 -6.84 17.41 8.96
N ILE A 92 -6.16 18.40 8.41
CA ILE A 92 -6.56 19.81 8.41
C ILE A 92 -6.92 20.18 6.98
N TYR A 93 -8.08 20.81 6.82
CA TYR A 93 -8.61 21.31 5.57
C TYR A 93 -8.83 22.81 5.68
N PRO A 94 -7.84 23.66 5.31
CA PRO A 94 -7.91 25.10 5.49
C PRO A 94 -9.09 25.74 4.76
N ASP A 95 -9.39 25.33 3.53
CA ASP A 95 -10.46 25.90 2.69
C ASP A 95 -11.86 25.72 3.31
N SER A 96 -12.10 24.61 3.99
CA SER A 96 -13.35 24.31 4.70
C SER A 96 -13.31 24.63 6.18
N GLN A 97 -12.20 25.18 6.68
CA GLN A 97 -11.95 25.46 8.09
C GLN A 97 -12.34 24.27 8.98
N SER A 98 -11.92 23.05 8.60
CA SER A 98 -12.26 21.83 9.29
C SER A 98 -11.05 21.00 9.64
N VAL A 99 -11.11 20.34 10.78
CA VAL A 99 -10.08 19.42 11.29
C VAL A 99 -10.75 18.08 11.60
N MET A 100 -10.21 17.00 11.05
CA MET A 100 -10.64 15.65 11.36
C MET A 100 -9.53 14.93 12.13
N VAL A 101 -9.87 14.35 13.27
CA VAL A 101 -8.96 13.55 14.09
C VAL A 101 -9.42 12.10 14.08
N GLU A 102 -8.51 11.19 13.71
CA GLU A 102 -8.77 9.75 13.68
C GLU A 102 -7.55 8.96 14.15
N LYS A 103 -7.73 7.67 14.45
CA LYS A 103 -6.61 6.78 14.69
C LYS A 103 -5.91 6.40 13.37
N SER A 104 -4.59 6.36 13.41
CA SER A 104 -3.75 5.97 12.28
C SER A 104 -4.12 4.57 11.78
N ARG A 105 -4.23 4.44 10.46
CA ARG A 105 -4.34 3.13 9.80
C ARG A 105 -2.96 2.72 9.33
N PRO A 106 -2.50 1.49 9.59
CA PRO A 106 -1.11 1.06 9.32
C PRO A 106 -0.63 1.29 7.87
N ARG A 107 -1.55 1.33 6.90
CA ARG A 107 -1.22 1.35 5.46
C ARG A 107 -1.21 2.72 4.80
N ALA A 108 -1.48 3.80 5.51
CA ALA A 108 -1.54 5.15 4.93
C ALA A 108 -0.29 5.99 5.26
N LYS A 109 0.90 5.39 5.31
CA LYS A 109 2.17 6.11 5.55
C LYS A 109 2.88 6.47 4.24
N TYR A 110 3.58 7.59 4.23
CA TYR A 110 4.52 8.00 3.20
C TYR A 110 5.90 8.27 3.82
N PRO A 111 7.00 7.72 3.25
CA PRO A 111 7.06 6.74 2.16
C PRO A 111 6.32 5.44 2.47
N PRO A 112 5.87 4.70 1.44
CA PRO A 112 5.24 3.40 1.66
C PRO A 112 6.17 2.47 2.43
N THR A 113 5.62 1.71 3.38
CA THR A 113 6.37 0.72 4.16
C THR A 113 6.26 -0.66 3.53
N PHE A 114 7.33 -1.45 3.61
CA PHE A 114 7.40 -2.81 3.10
C PHE A 114 7.68 -3.78 4.24
N PRO A 115 7.13 -5.01 4.20
CA PRO A 115 7.36 -6.00 5.24
C PRO A 115 8.82 -6.45 5.28
N VAL A 116 9.33 -6.70 6.47
CA VAL A 116 10.70 -7.19 6.70
C VAL A 116 10.81 -8.69 6.47
N GLU A 117 9.74 -9.42 6.79
CA GLU A 117 9.73 -10.88 6.66
C GLU A 117 9.49 -11.31 5.21
N ILE A 118 10.60 -11.66 4.53
CA ILE A 118 10.57 -12.09 3.13
C ILE A 118 10.11 -13.55 2.98
N GLY A 119 10.18 -14.36 4.04
CA GLY A 119 10.00 -15.80 3.94
C GLY A 119 8.71 -16.23 3.23
N GLU A 120 7.57 -15.65 3.61
CA GLU A 120 6.29 -15.93 2.96
C GLU A 120 6.16 -15.21 1.60
N LEU A 121 6.68 -13.99 1.47
CA LEU A 121 6.63 -13.23 0.22
C LEU A 121 7.29 -13.97 -0.94
N ASN A 122 8.40 -14.67 -0.69
CA ASN A 122 9.13 -15.40 -1.72
C ASN A 122 8.31 -16.53 -2.38
N ASN A 123 7.27 -17.02 -1.72
CA ASN A 123 6.36 -17.99 -2.32
C ASN A 123 5.51 -17.36 -3.45
N HIS A 124 5.25 -16.06 -3.37
CA HIS A 124 4.32 -15.34 -4.25
C HIS A 124 5.01 -14.27 -5.11
N TYR A 125 6.21 -13.85 -4.72
CA TYR A 125 7.01 -12.86 -5.45
C TYR A 125 8.43 -13.39 -5.69
N ARG A 126 9.07 -12.84 -6.73
CA ARG A 126 10.51 -12.95 -6.96
C ARG A 126 11.14 -11.61 -6.61
N LEU A 127 12.11 -11.62 -5.73
CA LEU A 127 12.85 -10.45 -5.31
C LEU A 127 14.25 -10.47 -5.93
N SER A 128 14.71 -9.33 -6.48
CA SER A 128 16.03 -9.21 -7.07
C SER A 128 16.58 -7.78 -6.99
N LEU A 129 17.90 -7.66 -6.96
CA LEU A 129 18.56 -6.37 -7.14
C LEU A 129 18.51 -5.98 -8.61
N ALA A 130 18.01 -4.78 -8.92
CA ALA A 130 17.81 -4.27 -10.27
C ALA A 130 18.83 -3.18 -10.69
N GLY A 131 20.03 -3.21 -10.08
CA GLY A 131 21.11 -2.25 -10.34
C GLY A 131 20.95 -0.95 -9.55
N LYS A 132 21.79 0.04 -9.89
CA LYS A 132 21.87 1.32 -9.19
C LYS A 132 21.27 2.46 -10.01
N ASP A 133 20.90 3.55 -9.33
CA ASP A 133 20.33 4.75 -9.94
C ASP A 133 20.53 5.96 -9.03
N LYS A 134 19.94 7.11 -9.39
CA LYS A 134 19.88 8.31 -8.53
C LYS A 134 18.45 8.82 -8.44
N VAL A 135 18.05 9.26 -7.25
CA VAL A 135 16.76 9.93 -6.99
C VAL A 135 17.02 11.16 -6.14
N ALA A 136 16.50 12.32 -6.51
CA ALA A 136 16.76 13.61 -5.85
C ALA A 136 18.28 13.93 -5.69
N GLY A 137 19.12 13.47 -6.63
CA GLY A 137 20.57 13.61 -6.55
C GLY A 137 21.29 12.55 -5.72
N GLU A 138 20.58 11.75 -4.92
CA GLU A 138 21.10 10.75 -4.00
C GLU A 138 21.28 9.38 -4.67
N PRO A 139 22.38 8.65 -4.37
CA PRO A 139 22.61 7.30 -4.91
C PRO A 139 21.65 6.29 -4.32
N THR A 140 21.08 5.44 -5.17
CA THR A 140 20.10 4.43 -4.78
C THR A 140 20.40 3.04 -5.33
N GLN A 141 20.06 2.01 -4.56
CA GLN A 141 19.95 0.63 -5.01
C GLN A 141 18.51 0.36 -5.46
N LYS A 142 18.35 -0.19 -6.66
CA LYS A 142 17.04 -0.64 -7.13
C LYS A 142 16.75 -2.07 -6.68
N ILE A 143 15.50 -2.30 -6.24
CA ILE A 143 14.99 -3.61 -5.88
C ILE A 143 13.72 -3.85 -6.71
N LEU A 144 13.67 -4.97 -7.39
CA LEU A 144 12.49 -5.40 -8.14
C LEU A 144 11.79 -6.53 -7.38
N ILE A 145 10.49 -6.35 -7.16
CA ILE A 145 9.58 -7.32 -6.55
C ILE A 145 8.56 -7.70 -7.62
N GLU A 146 8.75 -8.87 -8.24
CA GLU A 146 7.90 -9.36 -9.34
C GLU A 146 6.93 -10.41 -8.80
N PRO A 147 5.62 -10.28 -9.04
CA PRO A 147 4.68 -11.35 -8.70
C PRO A 147 4.94 -12.61 -9.54
N ARG A 148 4.67 -13.77 -8.94
CA ARG A 148 4.76 -15.08 -9.62
C ARG A 148 3.48 -15.47 -10.35
N ASP A 149 2.42 -14.67 -10.19
CA ASP A 149 1.11 -14.82 -10.80
C ASP A 149 0.62 -13.49 -11.39
N ASN A 150 -0.59 -13.44 -11.91
CA ASN A 150 -1.23 -12.25 -12.48
C ASN A 150 -2.33 -11.69 -11.56
N LEU A 151 -2.31 -12.04 -10.27
CA LEU A 151 -3.32 -11.66 -9.29
C LEU A 151 -2.89 -10.49 -8.39
N ARG A 152 -1.69 -9.97 -8.60
CA ARG A 152 -1.10 -8.87 -7.83
C ARG A 152 -0.17 -8.03 -8.68
N TYR A 153 0.11 -6.82 -8.21
CA TYR A 153 1.05 -5.92 -8.86
C TYR A 153 2.48 -6.17 -8.40
N GLY A 154 3.45 -5.78 -9.23
CA GLY A 154 4.86 -5.75 -8.89
C GLY A 154 5.28 -4.39 -8.32
N HIS A 155 6.47 -4.33 -7.74
CA HIS A 155 7.05 -3.09 -7.24
C HIS A 155 8.49 -2.94 -7.73
N LEU A 156 8.86 -1.70 -8.10
CA LEU A 156 10.24 -1.32 -8.33
C LEU A 156 10.58 -0.20 -7.34
N LEU A 157 11.55 -0.47 -6.46
CA LEU A 157 11.93 0.38 -5.34
C LEU A 157 13.30 1.00 -5.59
N TRP A 158 13.51 2.25 -5.15
CA TRP A 158 14.80 2.93 -5.13
C TRP A 158 15.14 3.29 -3.70
N VAL A 159 16.06 2.56 -3.13
CA VAL A 159 16.48 2.64 -1.72
C VAL A 159 17.77 3.43 -1.63
N HIS A 160 17.80 4.48 -0.81
CA HIS A 160 19.01 5.28 -0.61
C HIS A 160 20.16 4.45 -0.06
N GLU A 161 21.32 4.48 -0.72
CA GLU A 161 22.44 3.58 -0.38
C GLU A 161 22.96 3.78 1.06
N LYS A 162 23.03 5.00 1.54
CA LYS A 162 23.58 5.32 2.84
C LYS A 162 22.60 5.08 3.98
N THR A 163 21.36 5.56 3.88
CA THR A 163 20.40 5.55 5.00
C THR A 163 19.38 4.42 4.93
N GLY A 164 19.08 3.90 3.73
CA GLY A 164 18.02 2.93 3.53
C GLY A 164 16.65 3.54 3.28
N LEU A 165 16.49 4.87 3.31
CA LEU A 165 15.20 5.50 3.05
C LEU A 165 14.71 5.17 1.63
N LEU A 166 13.44 4.83 1.48
CA LEU A 166 12.81 4.64 0.19
C LEU A 166 12.59 6.00 -0.47
N LEU A 167 13.33 6.29 -1.55
CA LEU A 167 13.25 7.58 -2.24
C LEU A 167 12.31 7.57 -3.44
N LYS A 168 12.03 6.39 -4.00
CA LYS A 168 11.08 6.23 -5.10
C LYS A 168 10.50 4.83 -5.11
N THR A 169 9.23 4.71 -5.47
CA THR A 169 8.61 3.43 -5.81
C THR A 169 7.70 3.57 -7.02
N ASN A 170 7.66 2.52 -7.84
CA ASN A 170 6.67 2.34 -8.89
C ASN A 170 5.88 1.07 -8.59
N LEU A 171 4.56 1.18 -8.59
CA LEU A 171 3.66 0.04 -8.64
C LEU A 171 3.50 -0.39 -10.09
N LEU A 172 3.78 -1.65 -10.41
CA LEU A 172 3.86 -2.17 -11.78
C LEU A 172 2.68 -3.10 -12.07
N ASN A 173 2.01 -2.86 -13.20
CA ASN A 173 0.98 -3.79 -13.68
C ASN A 173 1.59 -5.04 -14.32
N GLU A 174 0.72 -5.93 -14.85
CA GLU A 174 1.08 -7.21 -15.47
C GLU A 174 1.97 -7.06 -16.74
N ARG A 175 2.06 -5.82 -17.28
CA ARG A 175 2.92 -5.46 -18.42
C ARG A 175 4.19 -4.73 -17.99
N ASN A 176 4.52 -4.77 -16.70
CA ASN A 176 5.63 -4.02 -16.09
C ASN A 176 5.58 -2.50 -16.36
N LYS A 177 4.37 -1.94 -16.51
CA LYS A 177 4.19 -0.49 -16.66
C LYS A 177 3.78 0.10 -15.32
N PRO A 178 4.36 1.26 -14.92
CA PRO A 178 3.94 1.97 -13.72
C PRO A 178 2.47 2.39 -13.82
N VAL A 179 1.68 2.05 -12.81
CA VAL A 179 0.30 2.50 -12.61
C VAL A 179 0.17 3.51 -11.48
N GLU A 180 1.18 3.50 -10.60
CA GLU A 180 1.33 4.45 -9.52
C GLU A 180 2.82 4.72 -9.28
N GLN A 181 3.17 5.94 -8.91
CA GLN A 181 4.53 6.37 -8.64
C GLN A 181 4.58 7.29 -7.42
N PHE A 182 5.57 7.05 -6.58
CA PHE A 182 6.03 7.94 -5.53
C PHE A 182 7.48 8.28 -5.79
N MET A 183 7.90 9.54 -5.65
CA MET A 183 9.30 9.93 -5.87
C MET A 183 9.63 11.22 -5.14
N PHE A 184 10.66 11.20 -4.29
CA PHE A 184 11.26 12.43 -3.78
C PHE A 184 11.88 13.25 -4.91
N THR A 185 11.56 14.53 -4.95
CA THR A 185 12.20 15.53 -5.81
C THR A 185 13.30 16.28 -5.06
N GLN A 186 13.17 16.35 -3.74
CA GLN A 186 14.16 16.90 -2.81
C GLN A 186 14.10 16.13 -1.49
N ILE A 187 15.27 15.89 -0.87
CA ILE A 187 15.41 15.27 0.45
C ILE A 187 16.59 15.86 1.19
N ILE A 188 16.41 16.12 2.47
CA ILE A 188 17.44 16.61 3.40
C ILE A 188 17.34 15.75 4.65
N PHE A 189 18.45 15.09 4.99
CA PHE A 189 18.55 14.35 6.25
C PHE A 189 18.99 15.30 7.36
N LEU A 190 18.34 15.22 8.51
CA LEU A 190 18.50 16.14 9.64
C LEU A 190 19.00 15.38 10.86
N ASP A 191 19.80 16.03 11.69
CA ASP A 191 20.17 15.49 12.99
C ASP A 191 19.01 15.65 13.99
N ASP A 192 18.29 16.79 13.89
CA ASP A 192 17.15 17.11 14.74
C ASP A 192 16.10 17.91 13.95
N VAL A 193 14.82 17.83 14.35
CA VAL A 193 13.71 18.57 13.76
C VAL A 193 13.13 19.50 14.81
N PRO A 194 13.09 20.84 14.55
CA PRO A 194 12.47 21.79 15.45
C PRO A 194 10.97 21.47 15.68
N GLU A 195 10.51 21.61 16.92
CA GLU A 195 9.12 21.30 17.29
C GLU A 195 8.10 22.13 16.50
N ASP A 196 8.39 23.41 16.24
CA ASP A 196 7.54 24.31 15.48
C ASP A 196 7.37 23.88 14.01
N ALA A 197 8.35 23.16 13.44
CA ALA A 197 8.24 22.60 12.11
C ALA A 197 7.16 21.50 12.00
N LEU A 198 6.82 20.85 13.11
CA LEU A 198 5.81 19.80 13.20
C LEU A 198 4.42 20.32 13.59
N GLU A 199 4.29 21.59 13.96
CA GLU A 199 3.02 22.20 14.32
C GLU A 199 2.35 22.85 13.09
N PRO A 200 1.01 22.76 12.96
CA PRO A 200 0.30 23.43 11.87
C PRO A 200 0.23 24.95 12.12
N ASP A 201 0.39 25.71 11.05
CA ASP A 201 0.23 27.17 11.10
C ASP A 201 -1.24 27.56 10.93
N ILE A 202 -2.07 27.19 11.93
CA ILE A 202 -3.51 27.52 11.98
C ILE A 202 -3.91 28.05 13.34
N ASN A 203 -4.86 29.00 13.36
CA ASN A 203 -5.55 29.37 14.59
C ASN A 203 -6.66 28.33 14.87
N LYS A 204 -6.48 27.51 15.90
CA LYS A 204 -7.39 26.40 16.24
C LYS A 204 -8.84 26.86 16.53
N GLU A 205 -9.04 28.12 16.93
CA GLU A 205 -10.36 28.67 17.23
C GLU A 205 -11.21 28.92 15.98
N ASP A 206 -10.58 29.08 14.82
CA ASP A 206 -11.24 29.34 13.55
C ASP A 206 -11.73 28.07 12.83
N PHE A 207 -11.45 26.88 13.41
CA PHE A 207 -11.71 25.59 12.77
C PHE A 207 -12.77 24.75 13.50
N THR A 208 -13.61 24.06 12.72
CA THR A 208 -14.55 23.07 13.26
C THR A 208 -13.85 21.71 13.39
N TRP A 209 -13.86 21.14 14.59
CA TRP A 209 -13.20 19.89 14.92
C TRP A 209 -14.16 18.71 14.87
N TYR A 210 -13.78 17.66 14.17
CA TYR A 210 -14.46 16.39 14.09
C TYR A 210 -13.55 15.30 14.65
N GLU A 211 -13.99 14.60 15.69
CA GLU A 211 -13.29 13.41 16.19
C GLU A 211 -14.04 12.17 15.72
N ALA A 212 -13.34 11.28 15.02
CA ALA A 212 -13.87 9.97 14.74
C ALA A 212 -14.02 9.21 16.06
N SER A 213 -15.25 9.02 16.53
CA SER A 213 -15.49 8.22 17.72
C SER A 213 -15.08 6.77 17.45
N ASP A 214 -14.04 6.31 18.15
CA ASP A 214 -13.84 4.87 18.32
C ASP A 214 -15.08 4.32 19.02
N ASN A 215 -16.00 3.76 18.25
CA ASN A 215 -17.09 3.00 18.87
C ASN A 215 -16.51 1.63 19.30
N PRO A 216 -16.28 1.39 20.59
CA PRO A 216 -15.72 0.12 21.07
C PRO A 216 -16.62 -1.10 20.76
N GLN A 217 -17.85 -0.87 20.31
CA GLN A 217 -18.76 -1.93 19.86
C GLN A 217 -18.29 -2.65 18.56
N SER A 218 -17.22 -2.13 17.88
CA SER A 218 -16.63 -2.83 16.75
C SER A 218 -15.67 -3.97 17.14
N ALA A 219 -15.24 -4.05 18.39
CA ALA A 219 -14.25 -5.04 18.85
C ALA A 219 -14.86 -6.39 19.28
N GLU A 220 -16.18 -6.49 19.50
CA GLU A 220 -16.82 -7.71 20.02
C GLU A 220 -17.54 -8.55 18.95
N ALA A 221 -17.56 -8.14 17.70
CA ALA A 221 -18.23 -8.89 16.64
C ALA A 221 -17.27 -9.79 15.84
N GLU A 222 -16.46 -10.61 16.51
CA GLU A 222 -16.11 -11.96 16.00
C GLU A 222 -17.36 -12.88 16.02
N GLN A 223 -18.53 -12.30 15.77
CA GLN A 223 -19.72 -13.10 15.55
C GLN A 223 -19.51 -13.95 14.29
N ARG A 224 -19.85 -15.22 14.38
CA ARG A 224 -19.89 -16.17 13.27
C ARG A 224 -20.60 -15.50 12.09
N SER A 225 -19.82 -14.97 11.16
CA SER A 225 -20.38 -14.37 9.97
C SER A 225 -21.00 -15.46 9.10
N GLU A 226 -22.17 -15.17 8.57
CA GLU A 226 -22.86 -16.02 7.60
C GLU A 226 -22.18 -15.99 6.23
N TRP A 227 -21.18 -15.11 6.05
CA TRP A 227 -20.45 -14.95 4.80
C TRP A 227 -19.10 -15.65 4.83
N TYR A 228 -18.72 -16.24 3.70
CA TYR A 228 -17.39 -16.78 3.51
C TYR A 228 -16.90 -16.52 2.07
N ILE A 229 -15.60 -16.48 1.89
CA ILE A 229 -14.94 -16.35 0.59
C ILE A 229 -14.35 -17.70 0.24
N ALA A 230 -14.84 -18.29 -0.84
CA ALA A 230 -14.44 -19.65 -1.23
C ALA A 230 -13.06 -19.67 -1.90
N THR A 231 -12.67 -18.57 -2.56
CA THR A 231 -11.43 -18.50 -3.32
C THR A 231 -10.71 -17.18 -3.06
N LEU A 232 -9.50 -17.26 -2.51
CA LEU A 232 -8.57 -16.15 -2.35
C LEU A 232 -7.32 -16.39 -3.22
N PRO A 233 -6.62 -15.34 -3.66
CA PRO A 233 -5.32 -15.51 -4.26
C PRO A 233 -4.37 -16.26 -3.31
N PRO A 234 -3.45 -17.10 -3.82
CA PRO A 234 -2.48 -17.78 -2.95
C PRO A 234 -1.73 -16.80 -2.06
N GLY A 235 -1.62 -17.11 -0.76
CA GLY A 235 -0.94 -16.25 0.23
C GLY A 235 -1.78 -15.15 0.87
N PHE A 236 -2.96 -14.84 0.33
CA PHE A 236 -3.87 -13.88 0.99
C PHE A 236 -4.48 -14.53 2.23
N LYS A 237 -4.38 -13.83 3.36
CA LYS A 237 -4.95 -14.20 4.65
C LYS A 237 -5.87 -13.07 5.13
N GLN A 238 -6.88 -13.40 5.92
CA GLN A 238 -7.71 -12.39 6.57
C GLN A 238 -6.90 -11.65 7.61
N ASP A 239 -6.78 -10.35 7.44
CA ASP A 239 -6.03 -9.43 8.30
C ASP A 239 -6.98 -8.72 9.29
N MET A 240 -8.21 -8.44 8.84
CA MET A 240 -9.22 -7.73 9.64
C MET A 240 -10.63 -8.16 9.27
N SER A 241 -11.51 -8.19 10.28
CA SER A 241 -12.97 -8.26 10.10
C SER A 241 -13.64 -7.34 11.11
N ARG A 242 -14.50 -6.44 10.64
CA ARG A 242 -15.20 -5.46 11.50
C ARG A 242 -16.59 -5.15 10.96
N MET A 243 -17.51 -4.80 11.85
CA MET A 243 -18.81 -4.23 11.50
C MET A 243 -18.73 -2.70 11.61
N HIS A 244 -18.98 -1.98 10.53
CA HIS A 244 -19.00 -0.52 10.51
C HIS A 244 -20.44 0.01 10.40
N ARG A 245 -20.76 1.04 11.16
CA ARG A 245 -21.94 1.85 10.92
C ARG A 245 -21.54 3.01 10.00
N ILE A 246 -22.05 2.99 8.77
CA ILE A 246 -21.88 4.11 7.84
C ILE A 246 -22.99 5.12 8.15
N PRO A 247 -22.67 6.43 8.26
CA PRO A 247 -23.71 7.48 8.36
C PRO A 247 -24.69 7.32 7.19
N ASN A 248 -25.99 7.35 7.49
CA ASN A 248 -27.09 7.14 6.55
C ASN A 248 -27.34 5.69 6.08
N SER A 249 -26.59 4.70 6.53
CA SER A 249 -26.94 3.28 6.33
C SER A 249 -27.85 2.78 7.47
N VAL A 250 -28.92 2.06 7.10
CA VAL A 250 -29.88 1.49 8.06
C VAL A 250 -29.29 0.31 8.82
N MET A 251 -28.32 -0.39 8.22
CA MET A 251 -27.69 -1.59 8.76
C MET A 251 -26.16 -1.42 8.78
N PRO A 252 -25.46 -2.08 9.72
CA PRO A 252 -24.01 -2.08 9.72
C PRO A 252 -23.46 -2.81 8.48
N VAL A 253 -22.32 -2.33 7.98
CA VAL A 253 -21.58 -2.91 6.85
C VAL A 253 -20.50 -3.82 7.41
N GLU A 254 -20.45 -5.06 6.96
CA GLU A 254 -19.34 -5.95 7.27
C GLU A 254 -18.15 -5.61 6.36
N HIS A 255 -17.01 -5.27 6.95
CA HIS A 255 -15.77 -4.97 6.26
C HIS A 255 -14.69 -5.98 6.65
N ARG A 256 -14.16 -6.67 5.66
CA ARG A 256 -13.02 -7.58 5.80
C ARG A 256 -11.86 -7.14 4.95
N VAL A 257 -10.66 -7.29 5.47
CA VAL A 257 -9.42 -7.04 4.72
C VAL A 257 -8.65 -8.34 4.60
N TYR A 258 -8.21 -8.63 3.39
CA TYR A 258 -7.32 -9.75 3.07
C TYR A 258 -6.01 -9.21 2.51
N SER A 259 -4.90 -9.81 2.90
CA SER A 259 -3.56 -9.38 2.49
C SER A 259 -2.61 -10.56 2.36
N ASP A 260 -1.61 -10.39 1.48
CA ASP A 260 -0.44 -11.26 1.39
C ASP A 260 0.83 -10.61 1.98
N GLY A 261 0.66 -9.44 2.64
CA GLY A 261 1.74 -8.63 3.20
C GLY A 261 2.14 -7.44 2.33
N LEU A 262 1.99 -7.49 1.00
CA LEU A 262 2.22 -6.38 0.07
C LEU A 262 0.92 -5.85 -0.52
N ALA A 263 0.15 -6.72 -1.14
CA ALA A 263 -1.15 -6.39 -1.70
C ALA A 263 -2.27 -6.58 -0.67
N SER A 264 -3.34 -5.79 -0.80
CA SER A 264 -4.52 -5.95 0.05
C SER A 264 -5.81 -5.68 -0.70
N VAL A 265 -6.86 -6.36 -0.23
CA VAL A 265 -8.21 -6.26 -0.76
C VAL A 265 -9.19 -6.11 0.39
N SER A 266 -10.07 -5.11 0.29
CA SER A 266 -11.20 -4.89 1.18
C SER A 266 -12.46 -5.50 0.55
N VAL A 267 -13.23 -6.22 1.36
CA VAL A 267 -14.54 -6.77 1.00
C VAL A 267 -15.58 -6.14 1.91
N PHE A 268 -16.53 -5.43 1.31
CA PHE A 268 -17.66 -4.82 1.99
C PHE A 268 -18.92 -5.59 1.66
N ILE A 269 -19.73 -5.92 2.69
CA ILE A 269 -21.00 -6.60 2.55
C ILE A 269 -22.05 -5.78 3.28
N GLU A 270 -22.99 -5.22 2.55
CA GLU A 270 -24.03 -4.35 3.06
C GLU A 270 -25.41 -4.82 2.60
N LYS A 271 -26.43 -4.63 3.42
CA LYS A 271 -27.79 -4.97 3.04
C LYS A 271 -28.26 -4.01 1.93
N ASP A 272 -28.73 -4.59 0.83
CA ASP A 272 -29.32 -3.82 -0.27
C ASP A 272 -30.70 -3.29 0.17
N ASP A 273 -30.80 -1.98 0.36
CA ASP A 273 -32.04 -1.30 0.74
C ASP A 273 -32.86 -0.83 -0.47
N ASN A 274 -32.43 -1.16 -1.71
CA ASN A 274 -32.99 -0.73 -2.99
C ASN A 274 -33.12 0.79 -3.16
N LYS A 275 -32.49 1.58 -2.28
CA LYS A 275 -32.51 3.06 -2.34
C LYS A 275 -31.22 3.65 -2.89
N SER A 276 -30.14 2.89 -2.90
CA SER A 276 -28.84 3.33 -3.38
C SER A 276 -28.77 3.16 -4.89
N SER A 277 -29.02 4.26 -5.65
CA SER A 277 -28.75 4.31 -7.10
C SER A 277 -27.26 4.17 -7.43
N ASP A 278 -26.40 4.26 -6.42
CA ASP A 278 -24.95 4.38 -6.55
C ASP A 278 -24.20 3.06 -6.32
N ASN A 279 -24.93 1.94 -6.17
CA ASN A 279 -24.31 0.64 -6.01
C ASN A 279 -23.46 0.26 -7.24
N LEU A 280 -22.21 -0.10 -7.01
CA LEU A 280 -21.32 -0.56 -8.07
C LEU A 280 -21.74 -1.92 -8.61
N PHE A 281 -22.01 -2.04 -9.90
CA PHE A 281 -22.25 -3.30 -10.58
C PHE A 281 -21.14 -3.59 -11.59
N GLY A 282 -20.55 -4.79 -11.52
CA GLY A 282 -19.42 -5.18 -12.36
C GLY A 282 -18.12 -4.55 -11.92
N GLY A 283 -17.21 -4.30 -12.86
CA GLY A 283 -15.88 -3.76 -12.60
C GLY A 283 -15.80 -2.25 -12.73
N SER A 284 -15.00 -1.62 -11.86
CA SER A 284 -14.58 -0.22 -11.96
C SER A 284 -13.09 -0.11 -11.62
N HIS A 285 -12.44 0.98 -12.02
CA HIS A 285 -11.06 1.24 -11.67
C HIS A 285 -10.79 2.73 -11.51
N MET A 286 -9.88 3.06 -10.61
CA MET A 286 -9.33 4.38 -10.43
C MET A 286 -7.84 4.24 -10.12
N GLY A 287 -6.99 4.52 -11.11
CA GLY A 287 -5.56 4.28 -11.00
C GLY A 287 -5.20 2.81 -10.80
N ALA A 288 -4.45 2.54 -9.75
CA ALA A 288 -4.08 1.20 -9.33
C ALA A 288 -5.23 0.46 -8.60
N VAL A 289 -6.21 1.21 -8.08
CA VAL A 289 -7.33 0.65 -7.34
C VAL A 289 -8.36 0.10 -8.32
N ASN A 290 -8.67 -1.18 -8.20
CA ASN A 290 -9.77 -1.83 -8.89
C ASN A 290 -10.89 -2.20 -7.92
N ALA A 291 -12.11 -2.20 -8.43
CA ALA A 291 -13.29 -2.59 -7.68
C ALA A 291 -14.18 -3.54 -8.48
N HIS A 292 -14.92 -4.38 -7.79
CA HIS A 292 -15.96 -5.24 -8.35
C HIS A 292 -17.15 -5.32 -7.42
N GLY A 293 -18.33 -5.02 -7.93
CA GLY A 293 -19.57 -5.03 -7.17
C GLY A 293 -20.63 -5.98 -7.74
N ARG A 294 -21.39 -6.63 -6.87
CA ARG A 294 -22.53 -7.46 -7.23
C ARG A 294 -23.56 -7.57 -6.11
N ASN A 295 -24.80 -7.91 -6.46
CA ASN A 295 -25.81 -8.29 -5.48
C ASN A 295 -25.86 -9.80 -5.25
N LEU A 296 -26.06 -10.20 -3.99
CA LEU A 296 -26.16 -11.59 -3.57
C LEU A 296 -27.12 -11.70 -2.37
N ASN A 297 -28.24 -12.43 -2.52
CA ASN A 297 -29.21 -12.70 -1.45
C ASN A 297 -29.74 -11.43 -0.73
N GLY A 298 -30.00 -10.34 -1.47
CA GLY A 298 -30.48 -9.08 -0.90
C GLY A 298 -29.40 -8.26 -0.18
N TYR A 299 -28.12 -8.55 -0.45
CA TYR A 299 -26.95 -7.78 -0.03
C TYR A 299 -26.17 -7.30 -1.24
N HIS A 300 -25.52 -6.16 -1.08
CA HIS A 300 -24.53 -5.67 -2.02
C HIS A 300 -23.13 -6.04 -1.52
N VAL A 301 -22.35 -6.66 -2.39
CA VAL A 301 -20.95 -7.05 -2.12
C VAL A 301 -20.03 -6.20 -2.97
N THR A 302 -19.16 -5.44 -2.36
CA THR A 302 -18.13 -4.63 -3.04
C THR A 302 -16.74 -5.10 -2.62
N VAL A 303 -15.90 -5.41 -3.60
CA VAL A 303 -14.50 -5.78 -3.41
C VAL A 303 -13.62 -4.70 -4.01
N VAL A 304 -12.69 -4.15 -3.23
CA VAL A 304 -11.82 -3.04 -3.64
C VAL A 304 -10.38 -3.32 -3.22
N GLY A 305 -9.40 -3.06 -4.10
CA GLY A 305 -8.00 -3.21 -3.76
C GLY A 305 -7.04 -2.70 -4.83
N GLU A 306 -5.79 -2.46 -4.43
CA GLU A 306 -4.66 -2.18 -5.33
C GLU A 306 -4.11 -3.50 -5.89
N VAL A 307 -4.94 -4.17 -6.65
CA VAL A 307 -4.66 -5.45 -7.30
C VAL A 307 -5.29 -5.45 -8.70
N PRO A 308 -4.88 -6.33 -9.63
CA PRO A 308 -5.52 -6.44 -10.94
C PRO A 308 -7.03 -6.64 -10.87
N GLN A 309 -7.75 -6.13 -11.88
CA GLN A 309 -9.20 -6.27 -12.00
C GLN A 309 -9.69 -7.74 -11.89
N ALA A 310 -8.89 -8.67 -12.41
CA ALA A 310 -9.18 -10.10 -12.33
C ALA A 310 -9.27 -10.59 -10.88
N THR A 311 -8.48 -10.02 -9.98
CA THR A 311 -8.41 -10.40 -8.56
C THR A 311 -9.64 -9.95 -7.79
N VAL A 312 -10.03 -8.67 -7.91
CA VAL A 312 -11.24 -8.18 -7.25
C VAL A 312 -12.50 -8.89 -7.78
N LYS A 313 -12.53 -9.20 -9.07
CA LYS A 313 -13.60 -9.99 -9.69
C LYS A 313 -13.63 -11.41 -9.12
N MET A 314 -12.50 -12.12 -9.12
CA MET A 314 -12.40 -13.49 -8.60
C MET A 314 -12.86 -13.57 -7.14
N ILE A 315 -12.40 -12.66 -6.27
CA ILE A 315 -12.81 -12.62 -4.88
C ILE A 315 -14.30 -12.32 -4.77
N GLY A 316 -14.80 -11.28 -5.47
CA GLY A 316 -16.20 -10.88 -5.44
C GLY A 316 -17.14 -11.99 -5.90
N GLU A 317 -16.80 -12.73 -6.94
CA GLU A 317 -17.59 -13.87 -7.44
C GLU A 317 -17.53 -15.07 -6.49
N SER A 318 -16.52 -15.17 -5.62
CA SER A 318 -16.34 -16.26 -4.65
C SER A 318 -16.91 -15.98 -3.26
N VAL A 319 -17.53 -14.83 -3.04
CA VAL A 319 -18.27 -14.55 -1.80
C VAL A 319 -19.57 -15.36 -1.79
N HIS A 320 -19.83 -16.09 -0.72
CA HIS A 320 -21.01 -16.92 -0.53
C HIS A 320 -21.66 -16.63 0.83
N TYR A 321 -22.98 -16.81 0.86
CA TYR A 321 -23.78 -16.78 2.08
C TYR A 321 -23.98 -18.21 2.57
N ARG A 322 -23.81 -18.44 3.86
CA ARG A 322 -24.13 -19.73 4.52
C ARG A 322 -25.25 -19.48 5.51
N GLU A 323 -26.41 -20.08 5.29
CA GLU A 323 -27.43 -20.15 6.34
C GLU A 323 -26.86 -20.95 7.52
N LEU A 324 -26.77 -20.29 8.68
CA LEU A 324 -26.41 -20.98 9.92
C LEU A 324 -27.62 -21.82 10.36
N PRO A 325 -27.41 -23.08 10.77
CA PRO A 325 -28.47 -23.97 11.18
C PRO A 325 -29.15 -23.51 12.47
#